data_4def48509c0c6a656f30b2e72f04200b
#
_entry.id   4def48509c0c6a656f30b2e72f04200b
#
_cell.length_a   1.000
_cell.length_b   1.000
_cell.length_c   1.000
_cell.angle_alpha   90.00
_cell.angle_beta   90.00
_cell.angle_gamma   90.00
#
_symmetry.space_group_name_H-M   'P 1'
#
loop_
_entity.id
_entity.type
_entity.pdbx_description
1 polymer ?
#
loop_
_entity_poly.entity_id
_entity_poly.type
_entity_poly.pdbx_seq_one_letter_code
_entity_poly.pdbx_strand_id
1 'polypeptide(L)'
;SHSASSGASVRLTCMLSSGFSVGDFWIRWYQQKPGNPPRYLLYYHSDSNKGQGSGVPSRFSGSNDASANAGILRISGLQPEDEADYYCGTWHSNSKTHGCS
;
A
#
# COMPACT_ATOMS: atom_id res chain seq x y z
N SER A 1 0.84 3.51 -13.36
CA SER A 1 1.49 4.59 -12.63
C SER A 1 0.58 5.79 -12.53
N HIS A 2 0.84 6.64 -11.59
CA HIS A 2 0.10 7.86 -11.36
C HIS A 2 0.85 9.07 -11.87
N SER A 3 0.10 9.99 -12.42
CA SER A 3 0.62 11.26 -12.88
C SER A 3 -0.03 12.36 -12.05
N ALA A 4 0.76 13.13 -11.35
CA ALA A 4 0.28 14.22 -10.50
C ALA A 4 1.35 15.28 -10.36
N SER A 5 0.94 16.47 -9.92
CA SER A 5 1.89 17.55 -9.68
C SER A 5 2.82 17.22 -8.53
N SER A 6 4.06 17.68 -8.64
CA SER A 6 5.04 17.59 -7.56
C SER A 6 4.48 18.27 -6.31
N GLY A 7 4.70 17.64 -5.16
CA GLY A 7 4.22 18.16 -3.87
C GLY A 7 2.79 17.79 -3.54
N ALA A 8 2.03 17.24 -4.50
CA ALA A 8 0.67 16.79 -4.24
C ALA A 8 0.65 15.52 -3.40
N SER A 9 -0.51 15.18 -2.88
CA SER A 9 -0.74 13.89 -2.23
C SER A 9 -1.54 12.99 -3.14
N VAL A 10 -1.17 11.72 -3.17
CA VAL A 10 -1.94 10.70 -3.90
C VAL A 10 -2.36 9.60 -2.95
N ARG A 11 -3.43 8.94 -3.31
CA ARG A 11 -4.04 7.90 -2.51
C ARG A 11 -4.32 6.72 -3.43
N LEU A 12 -3.69 5.59 -3.15
CA LEU A 12 -3.86 4.38 -3.92
C LEU A 12 -4.67 3.38 -3.12
N THR A 13 -5.52 2.63 -3.79
CA THR A 13 -6.52 1.80 -3.14
C THR A 13 -6.30 0.33 -3.51
N CYS A 14 -6.35 -0.52 -2.49
CA CYS A 14 -6.30 -1.97 -2.62
C CYS A 14 -7.65 -2.50 -2.13
N MET A 15 -8.58 -2.72 -3.06
CA MET A 15 -9.94 -3.12 -2.70
C MET A 15 -10.02 -4.62 -2.48
N LEU A 16 -10.70 -5.03 -1.41
CA LEU A 16 -10.95 -6.43 -1.14
C LEU A 16 -12.32 -6.83 -1.68
N SER A 17 -12.44 -8.11 -2.06
CA SER A 17 -13.69 -8.66 -2.55
C SER A 17 -14.74 -8.70 -1.44
N SER A 18 -16.01 -8.66 -1.83
CA SER A 18 -17.09 -8.85 -0.87
C SER A 18 -16.94 -10.20 -0.20
N GLY A 19 -17.28 -10.28 1.06
CA GLY A 19 -17.07 -11.48 1.86
C GLY A 19 -15.80 -11.44 2.68
N PHE A 20 -14.90 -10.49 2.41
CA PHE A 20 -13.69 -10.28 3.21
C PHE A 20 -13.74 -8.91 3.85
N SER A 21 -13.18 -8.80 5.05
CA SER A 21 -13.13 -7.53 5.78
C SER A 21 -11.69 -7.03 5.81
N VAL A 22 -11.47 -5.80 5.38
CA VAL A 22 -10.12 -5.23 5.28
C VAL A 22 -9.39 -5.27 6.62
N GLY A 23 -10.11 -5.13 7.73
CA GLY A 23 -9.50 -5.17 9.06
C GLY A 23 -8.90 -6.51 9.44
N ASP A 24 -9.22 -7.58 8.71
CA ASP A 24 -8.70 -8.92 8.97
C ASP A 24 -7.42 -9.20 8.18
N PHE A 25 -6.93 -8.26 7.41
CA PHE A 25 -5.82 -8.51 6.50
C PHE A 25 -4.63 -7.64 6.82
N TRP A 26 -3.45 -8.23 6.58
CA TRP A 26 -2.18 -7.53 6.54
C TRP A 26 -1.97 -7.14 5.10
N ILE A 27 -1.79 -5.87 4.82
CA ILE A 27 -1.64 -5.38 3.46
C ILE A 27 -0.23 -4.84 3.29
N ARG A 28 0.49 -5.41 2.32
CA ARG A 28 1.83 -4.96 1.96
C ARG A 28 1.75 -4.17 0.68
N TRP A 29 2.57 -3.14 0.59
CA TRP A 29 2.67 -2.29 -0.58
C TRP A 29 4.06 -2.38 -1.18
N TYR A 30 4.09 -2.40 -2.51
CA TYR A 30 5.31 -2.51 -3.28
C TYR A 30 5.34 -1.45 -4.35
N GLN A 31 6.54 -0.99 -4.69
CA GLN A 31 6.79 -0.03 -5.76
C GLN A 31 7.65 -0.69 -6.82
N GLN A 32 7.31 -0.50 -8.08
CA GLN A 32 8.13 -1.02 -9.17
C GLN A 32 8.39 0.06 -10.19
N LYS A 33 9.65 0.37 -10.39
CA LYS A 33 10.08 1.30 -11.43
C LYS A 33 10.44 0.52 -12.69
N PRO A 34 10.35 1.16 -13.88
CA PRO A 34 10.66 0.47 -15.12
C PRO A 34 12.04 -0.17 -15.08
N GLY A 35 12.11 -1.44 -15.51
CA GLY A 35 13.36 -2.17 -15.57
C GLY A 35 13.90 -2.70 -14.25
N ASN A 36 13.21 -2.43 -13.15
CA ASN A 36 13.67 -2.82 -11.81
C ASN A 36 12.73 -3.85 -11.19
N PRO A 37 13.22 -4.66 -10.24
CA PRO A 37 12.35 -5.54 -9.47
C PRO A 37 11.48 -4.72 -8.51
N PRO A 38 10.36 -5.29 -8.05
CA PRO A 38 9.52 -4.61 -7.06
C PRO A 38 10.31 -4.35 -5.77
N ARG A 39 10.05 -3.20 -5.18
CA ARG A 39 10.63 -2.78 -3.90
C ARG A 39 9.54 -2.79 -2.86
N TYR A 40 9.79 -3.46 -1.72
CA TYR A 40 8.86 -3.44 -0.59
C TYR A 40 8.85 -2.06 0.06
N LEU A 41 7.66 -1.51 0.29
CA LEU A 41 7.50 -0.20 0.91
C LEU A 41 7.11 -0.30 2.38
N LEU A 42 5.99 -0.93 2.64
CA LEU A 42 5.44 -0.97 3.99
C LEU A 42 4.34 -2.01 4.10
N TYR A 43 3.95 -2.32 5.33
CA TYR A 43 2.75 -3.08 5.58
C TYR A 43 1.84 -2.32 6.54
N TYR A 44 0.57 -2.65 6.47
CA TYR A 44 -0.42 -2.08 7.38
C TYR A 44 -1.45 -3.15 7.74
N HIS A 45 -1.73 -3.29 9.00
CA HIS A 45 -2.83 -4.09 9.52
C HIS A 45 -3.75 -3.20 10.36
N SER A 46 -3.17 -2.45 11.27
CA SER A 46 -3.88 -1.52 12.14
C SER A 46 -2.91 -0.44 12.60
N ASP A 47 -3.40 0.58 13.27
CA ASP A 47 -2.54 1.66 13.73
C ASP A 47 -1.48 1.20 14.72
N SER A 48 -1.75 0.13 15.45
CA SER A 48 -0.79 -0.46 16.38
C SER A 48 0.06 -1.55 15.74
N ASN A 49 -0.20 -1.91 14.48
CA ASN A 49 0.51 -2.99 13.82
C ASN A 49 0.76 -2.62 12.36
N LYS A 50 1.86 -1.94 12.15
CA LYS A 50 2.28 -1.44 10.85
C LYS A 50 3.78 -1.26 10.86
N GLY A 51 4.38 -1.18 9.70
CA GLY A 51 5.82 -1.01 9.61
C GLY A 51 6.28 -0.54 8.26
N GLN A 52 7.38 0.17 8.29
CA GLN A 52 8.01 0.77 7.12
C GLN A 52 9.13 -0.13 6.63
N GLY A 53 9.32 -0.21 5.31
CA GLY A 53 10.47 -0.89 4.73
C GLY A 53 11.74 -0.08 4.94
N SER A 54 12.88 -0.76 4.77
CA SER A 54 14.18 -0.13 4.94
C SER A 54 14.36 0.98 3.92
N GLY A 55 14.74 2.17 4.40
CA GLY A 55 15.01 3.31 3.53
C GLY A 55 13.78 3.96 2.91
N VAL A 56 12.58 3.55 3.29
CA VAL A 56 11.35 4.13 2.74
C VAL A 56 11.01 5.41 3.48
N PRO A 57 10.86 6.54 2.77
CA PRO A 57 10.54 7.81 3.43
C PRO A 57 9.20 7.78 4.15
N SER A 58 9.08 8.59 5.20
CA SER A 58 7.85 8.66 5.99
C SER A 58 6.67 9.28 5.24
N ARG A 59 6.91 9.89 4.08
CA ARG A 59 5.82 10.39 3.26
C ARG A 59 4.98 9.29 2.63
N PHE A 60 5.44 8.03 2.70
CA PHE A 60 4.65 6.85 2.35
C PHE A 60 4.01 6.32 3.63
N SER A 61 2.71 6.13 3.61
CA SER A 61 1.99 5.60 4.78
C SER A 61 0.84 4.71 4.36
N GLY A 62 0.47 3.79 5.23
CA GLY A 62 -0.64 2.87 5.00
C GLY A 62 -1.80 3.18 5.95
N SER A 63 -2.98 2.84 5.52
CA SER A 63 -4.19 2.92 6.34
C SER A 63 -5.26 2.03 5.73
N ASN A 64 -6.42 1.97 6.38
CA ASN A 64 -7.59 1.26 5.87
C ASN A 64 -8.76 2.23 5.72
N ASP A 65 -9.59 1.95 4.74
CA ASP A 65 -10.88 2.63 4.55
C ASP A 65 -11.95 1.57 4.69
N ALA A 66 -12.57 1.50 5.87
CA ALA A 66 -13.58 0.49 6.14
C ALA A 66 -14.81 0.66 5.26
N SER A 67 -15.18 1.88 4.94
CA SER A 67 -16.36 2.13 4.11
C SER A 67 -16.19 1.65 2.67
N ALA A 68 -14.97 1.65 2.18
CA ALA A 68 -14.65 1.13 0.86
C ALA A 68 -14.14 -0.32 0.90
N ASN A 69 -13.96 -0.86 2.09
CA ASN A 69 -13.38 -2.19 2.31
C ASN A 69 -12.04 -2.32 1.61
N ALA A 70 -11.17 -1.37 1.85
CA ALA A 70 -9.94 -1.24 1.09
C ALA A 70 -8.76 -0.86 1.98
N GLY A 71 -7.58 -1.32 1.58
CA GLY A 71 -6.32 -0.79 2.09
C GLY A 71 -5.92 0.43 1.29
N ILE A 72 -5.22 1.35 1.91
CA ILE A 72 -4.83 2.62 1.32
C ILE A 72 -3.33 2.79 1.43
N LEU A 73 -2.69 3.17 0.34
CA LEU A 73 -1.33 3.70 0.35
C LEU A 73 -1.42 5.19 0.07
N ARG A 74 -0.88 5.99 0.96
CA ARG A 74 -0.86 7.43 0.79
C ARG A 74 0.58 7.87 0.55
N ILE A 75 0.77 8.67 -0.49
CA ILE A 75 2.06 9.30 -0.77
C ILE A 75 1.84 10.80 -0.65
N SER A 76 2.42 11.41 0.37
CA SER A 76 2.33 12.85 0.55
C SER A 76 3.60 13.50 0.00
N GLY A 77 3.49 14.75 -0.45
CA GLY A 77 4.63 15.46 -0.98
C GLY A 77 5.24 14.75 -2.18
N LEU A 78 4.42 14.40 -3.16
CA LEU A 78 4.82 13.59 -4.31
C LEU A 78 6.07 14.16 -4.98
N GLN A 79 7.04 13.28 -5.26
CA GLN A 79 8.31 13.61 -5.89
C GLN A 79 8.39 12.95 -7.26
N PRO A 80 9.23 13.49 -8.19
CA PRO A 80 9.40 12.86 -9.49
C PRO A 80 9.86 11.41 -9.43
N GLU A 81 10.69 11.07 -8.44
CA GLU A 81 11.17 9.69 -8.26
C GLU A 81 10.09 8.73 -7.80
N ASP A 82 8.91 9.23 -7.44
CA ASP A 82 7.78 8.36 -7.06
C ASP A 82 7.02 7.83 -8.26
N GLU A 83 7.37 8.26 -9.46
CA GLU A 83 6.78 7.74 -10.69
C GLU A 83 7.10 6.25 -10.81
N ALA A 84 6.07 5.41 -10.65
CA ALA A 84 6.23 3.96 -10.61
C ALA A 84 4.86 3.31 -10.64
N ASP A 85 4.85 1.99 -10.80
CA ASP A 85 3.66 1.19 -10.55
C ASP A 85 3.67 0.75 -9.10
N TYR A 86 2.49 0.63 -8.52
CA TYR A 86 2.33 0.27 -7.12
C TYR A 86 1.40 -0.94 -7.01
N TYR A 87 1.77 -1.88 -6.15
CA TYR A 87 1.05 -3.14 -5.99
C TYR A 87 0.79 -3.40 -4.52
N CYS A 88 -0.31 -4.07 -4.23
CA CYS A 88 -0.61 -4.54 -2.88
C CYS A 88 -0.68 -6.05 -2.86
N GLY A 89 -0.28 -6.63 -1.73
CA GLY A 89 -0.48 -8.04 -1.43
C GLY A 89 -1.18 -8.16 -0.10
N THR A 90 -2.04 -9.16 0.04
CA THR A 90 -2.87 -9.29 1.23
C THR A 90 -2.66 -10.64 1.89
N TRP A 91 -2.57 -10.63 3.24
CA TRP A 91 -2.53 -11.81 4.07
C TRP A 91 -3.69 -11.79 5.05
N HIS A 92 -4.41 -12.89 5.15
CA HIS A 92 -5.46 -13.00 6.15
C HIS A 92 -4.85 -13.32 7.52
N SER A 93 -5.35 -12.68 8.57
CA SER A 93 -4.81 -12.84 9.93
C SER A 93 -4.88 -14.27 10.44
N ASN A 94 -5.92 -15.00 10.06
CA ASN A 94 -6.17 -16.36 10.56
C ASN A 94 -5.64 -17.45 9.65
N SER A 95 -5.03 -17.10 8.52
CA SER A 95 -4.46 -18.08 7.63
C SER A 95 -3.05 -17.65 7.26
N LYS A 96 -2.23 -18.59 6.91
CA LYS A 96 -0.87 -18.27 6.45
C LYS A 96 -0.84 -18.02 4.95
N THR A 97 -2.00 -18.08 4.32
CA THR A 97 -2.13 -17.87 2.88
C THR A 97 -2.25 -16.40 2.59
N HIS A 98 -1.58 -15.93 1.57
CA HIS A 98 -1.72 -14.55 1.14
C HIS A 98 -2.17 -14.51 -0.31
N GLY A 99 -2.85 -13.42 -0.66
CA GLY A 99 -3.22 -13.13 -2.02
C GLY A 99 -2.49 -11.91 -2.53
N CYS A 100 -2.38 -11.79 -3.83
CA CYS A 100 -1.81 -10.60 -4.47
C CYS A 100 -2.86 -9.96 -5.36
N SER A 101 -2.85 -8.65 -5.40
CA SER A 101 -3.79 -7.90 -6.24
C SER A 101 -3.14 -6.66 -6.84
#